data_d15e328118827c7ea259ad2b419331f1
#
_entry.id   d15e328118827c7ea259ad2b419331f1
#
_cell.length_a   1.000
_cell.length_b   1.000
_cell.length_c   1.000
_cell.angle_alpha   90.00
_cell.angle_beta   90.00
_cell.angle_gamma   90.00
#
_symmetry.space_group_name_H-M   'P 1'
#
loop_
_entity.id
_entity.type
_entity.pdbx_description
1 polymer ?
#
loop_
_entity_poly.entity_id
_entity_poly.type
_entity_poly.pdbx_seq_one_letter_code
_entity_poly.pdbx_strand_id
1 'polypeptide(L)'
;MKMKKAILVLILISAILAPSVKAQETVMDEINYNQLEKFIQMAKDYYPQRKILAEQESQAKNSLTMSSLSYLDLFSASYFYRPENRQALNPENPYITNGVQFSVNMNLGSYLQKPFQSKNAKANLEIAKLEKQIYDTQLEKEVKNRYYNYVLQLKELKLKTIAAQDVSSNVQDITNRFERGEITLEEYNSGRAALSEVGSTKIQTEVSYLRAKDDLEEIIGTKLADATN
;
A
#
# COMPACT_ATOMS: atom_id res chain seq x y z
N MET A 1 -56.27 -1.10 44.77
CA MET A 1 -55.69 -0.13 43.81
C MET A 1 -54.21 0.26 44.15
N LYS A 2 -53.83 0.40 45.43
CA LYS A 2 -52.48 0.80 45.85
C LYS A 2 -51.38 -0.25 45.53
N MET A 3 -51.66 -1.56 45.68
CA MET A 3 -50.68 -2.64 45.37
C MET A 3 -50.30 -2.73 43.90
N LYS A 4 -51.25 -2.55 42.96
CA LYS A 4 -50.97 -2.58 41.53
C LYS A 4 -50.06 -1.43 41.08
N LYS A 5 -50.19 -0.24 41.70
CA LYS A 5 -49.30 0.91 41.47
C LYS A 5 -47.90 0.68 42.03
N ALA A 6 -47.74 0.01 43.16
CA ALA A 6 -46.46 -0.32 43.75
C ALA A 6 -45.68 -1.34 42.91
N ILE A 7 -46.34 -2.34 42.33
CA ILE A 7 -45.72 -3.33 41.44
C ILE A 7 -45.27 -2.66 40.12
N LEU A 8 -46.06 -1.74 39.58
CA LEU A 8 -45.73 -1.01 38.36
C LEU A 8 -44.50 -0.09 38.52
N VAL A 9 -44.40 0.55 39.71
CA VAL A 9 -43.20 1.36 40.06
C VAL A 9 -41.98 0.48 40.24
N LEU A 10 -42.09 -0.72 40.83
CA LEU A 10 -41.00 -1.65 41.00
C LEU A 10 -40.44 -2.17 39.68
N ILE A 11 -41.33 -2.46 38.69
CA ILE A 11 -40.95 -2.87 37.33
C ILE A 11 -40.28 -1.71 36.58
N LEU A 12 -40.75 -0.48 36.77
CA LEU A 12 -40.13 0.71 36.18
C LEU A 12 -38.73 0.98 36.71
N ILE A 13 -38.50 0.77 38.00
CA ILE A 13 -37.18 0.94 38.65
C ILE A 13 -36.22 -0.15 38.20
N SER A 14 -36.67 -1.40 38.00
CA SER A 14 -35.81 -2.49 37.49
C SER A 14 -35.40 -2.29 36.04
N ALA A 15 -36.19 -1.61 35.22
CA ALA A 15 -35.83 -1.27 33.84
C ALA A 15 -34.79 -0.15 33.72
N ILE A 16 -34.70 0.73 34.75
CA ILE A 16 -33.70 1.83 34.81
C ILE A 16 -32.33 1.34 35.32
N LEU A 17 -32.32 0.23 36.07
CA LEU A 17 -31.12 -0.40 36.60
C LEU A 17 -30.50 -1.47 35.72
N ALA A 18 -31.00 -1.66 34.47
CA ALA A 18 -30.35 -2.54 33.52
C ALA A 18 -28.94 -1.95 33.20
N PRO A 19 -27.85 -2.63 33.63
CA PRO A 19 -26.52 -2.15 33.26
C PRO A 19 -26.47 -2.14 31.73
N SER A 20 -26.10 -1.01 31.16
CA SER A 20 -25.78 -0.95 29.73
C SER A 20 -24.65 -1.95 29.49
N VAL A 21 -25.01 -3.15 29.03
CA VAL A 21 -24.05 -4.15 28.60
C VAL A 21 -23.31 -3.52 27.43
N LYS A 22 -22.15 -2.94 27.68
CA LYS A 22 -21.16 -2.63 26.65
C LYS A 22 -20.57 -3.96 26.20
N ALA A 23 -21.39 -4.76 25.58
CA ALA A 23 -21.03 -6.06 25.06
C ALA A 23 -20.93 -5.95 23.56
N GLN A 24 -19.80 -5.46 23.08
CA GLN A 24 -19.14 -5.92 21.85
C GLN A 24 -17.94 -5.03 21.65
N GLU A 25 -16.79 -5.51 22.07
CA GLU A 25 -15.53 -4.90 21.63
C GLU A 25 -15.46 -5.01 20.10
N THR A 26 -15.65 -3.90 19.41
CA THR A 26 -15.50 -3.84 17.96
C THR A 26 -14.07 -3.48 17.59
N VAL A 27 -13.61 -3.99 16.46
CA VAL A 27 -12.31 -3.58 15.87
C VAL A 27 -12.41 -2.15 15.32
N MET A 28 -13.62 -1.65 15.03
CA MET A 28 -13.84 -0.33 14.45
C MET A 28 -13.34 0.81 15.34
N ASP A 29 -13.41 0.65 16.66
CA ASP A 29 -12.97 1.68 17.61
C ASP A 29 -11.44 1.82 17.68
N GLU A 30 -10.71 0.82 17.19
CA GLU A 30 -9.23 0.82 17.15
C GLU A 30 -8.69 1.42 15.84
N ILE A 31 -9.56 1.66 14.84
CA ILE A 31 -9.15 2.19 13.53
C ILE A 31 -8.95 3.69 13.62
N ASN A 32 -7.71 4.13 13.40
CA ASN A 32 -7.37 5.55 13.28
C ASN A 32 -7.26 5.94 11.80
N TYR A 33 -8.30 6.56 11.25
CA TYR A 33 -8.35 6.96 9.85
C TYR A 33 -7.30 8.00 9.47
N ASN A 34 -6.93 8.90 10.40
CA ASN A 34 -5.87 9.88 10.13
C ASN A 34 -4.50 9.20 9.98
N GLN A 35 -4.24 8.19 10.80
CA GLN A 35 -3.02 7.39 10.70
C GLN A 35 -3.01 6.55 9.42
N LEU A 36 -4.15 5.96 9.05
CA LEU A 36 -4.29 5.21 7.80
C LEU A 36 -3.99 6.10 6.59
N GLU A 37 -4.52 7.32 6.55
CA GLU A 37 -4.23 8.26 5.45
C GLU A 37 -2.75 8.61 5.39
N LYS A 38 -2.10 8.86 6.55
CA LYS A 38 -0.64 9.08 6.62
C LYS A 38 0.12 7.89 6.03
N PHE A 39 -0.26 6.65 6.35
CA PHE A 39 0.37 5.44 5.80
C PHE A 39 0.18 5.31 4.29
N ILE A 40 -0.99 5.67 3.77
CA ILE A 40 -1.25 5.67 2.33
C ILE A 40 -0.31 6.65 1.62
N GLN A 41 -0.12 7.86 2.16
CA GLN A 41 0.81 8.84 1.57
C GLN A 41 2.25 8.34 1.64
N MET A 42 2.68 7.80 2.78
CA MET A 42 4.03 7.23 2.94
C MET A 42 4.29 6.10 1.93
N ALA A 43 3.32 5.21 1.72
CA ALA A 43 3.42 4.15 0.71
C ALA A 43 3.52 4.71 -0.71
N LYS A 44 2.74 5.73 -1.04
CA LYS A 44 2.79 6.42 -2.36
C LYS A 44 4.17 7.06 -2.62
N ASP A 45 4.82 7.57 -1.59
CA ASP A 45 6.14 8.22 -1.72
C ASP A 45 7.29 7.22 -1.76
N TYR A 46 7.15 6.13 -1.02
CA TYR A 46 8.22 5.14 -0.86
C TYR A 46 8.21 4.08 -1.96
N TYR A 47 7.04 3.54 -2.35
CA TYR A 47 6.96 2.26 -3.05
C TYR A 47 7.58 2.31 -4.46
N PRO A 48 8.58 1.45 -4.75
CA PRO A 48 9.38 1.56 -5.97
C PRO A 48 8.59 1.42 -7.27
N GLN A 49 7.57 0.56 -7.29
CA GLN A 49 6.74 0.33 -8.49
C GLN A 49 6.02 1.60 -8.94
N ARG A 50 5.56 2.44 -7.99
CA ARG A 50 4.95 3.72 -8.32
C ARG A 50 5.93 4.69 -8.99
N LYS A 51 7.20 4.66 -8.54
CA LYS A 51 8.28 5.45 -9.15
C LYS A 51 8.57 4.98 -10.58
N ILE A 52 8.59 3.66 -10.81
CA ILE A 52 8.74 3.09 -12.16
C ILE A 52 7.63 3.59 -13.08
N LEU A 53 6.36 3.56 -12.65
CA LEU A 53 5.24 4.05 -13.45
C LEU A 53 5.29 5.57 -13.69
N ALA A 54 5.81 6.35 -12.73
CA ALA A 54 6.05 7.78 -12.92
C ALA A 54 7.12 8.05 -13.99
N GLU A 55 8.19 7.26 -14.03
CA GLU A 55 9.21 7.34 -15.07
C GLU A 55 8.67 6.90 -16.45
N GLN A 56 7.81 5.88 -16.50
CA GLN A 56 7.14 5.46 -17.74
C GLN A 56 6.21 6.56 -18.28
N GLU A 57 5.46 7.24 -17.42
CA GLU A 57 4.68 8.42 -17.79
C GLU A 57 5.59 9.52 -18.36
N SER A 58 6.72 9.81 -17.72
CA SER A 58 7.72 10.77 -18.19
C SER A 58 8.29 10.38 -19.56
N GLN A 59 8.63 9.11 -19.75
CA GLN A 59 9.12 8.58 -21.02
C GLN A 59 8.07 8.72 -22.14
N ALA A 60 6.81 8.41 -21.86
CA ALA A 60 5.72 8.57 -22.83
C ALA A 60 5.50 10.05 -23.18
N LYS A 61 5.61 10.96 -22.21
CA LYS A 61 5.58 12.41 -22.44
C LYS A 61 6.72 12.88 -23.33
N ASN A 62 7.94 12.40 -23.09
CA ASN A 62 9.09 12.71 -23.93
C ASN A 62 8.89 12.20 -25.36
N SER A 63 8.33 10.98 -25.51
CA SER A 63 8.00 10.41 -26.85
C SER A 63 6.99 11.26 -27.60
N LEU A 64 5.97 11.80 -26.92
CA LEU A 64 5.02 12.74 -27.52
C LEU A 64 5.71 14.05 -27.97
N THR A 65 6.61 14.58 -27.14
CA THR A 65 7.39 15.77 -27.48
C THR A 65 8.28 15.51 -28.70
N MET A 66 8.99 14.38 -28.73
CA MET A 66 9.83 13.96 -29.85
C MET A 66 9.02 13.80 -31.14
N SER A 67 7.80 13.22 -31.04
CA SER A 67 6.87 13.13 -32.18
C SER A 67 6.50 14.50 -32.73
N SER A 68 6.33 15.48 -31.87
CA SER A 68 6.06 16.87 -32.30
C SER A 68 7.29 17.52 -32.95
N LEU A 69 8.48 17.27 -32.40
CA LEU A 69 9.74 17.79 -32.97
C LEU A 69 10.09 17.14 -34.32
N SER A 70 9.62 15.91 -34.56
CA SER A 70 9.91 15.17 -35.78
C SER A 70 9.45 15.87 -37.07
N TYR A 71 8.52 16.82 -36.99
CA TYR A 71 8.15 17.68 -38.11
C TYR A 71 9.32 18.53 -38.63
N LEU A 72 10.31 18.80 -37.79
CA LEU A 72 11.54 19.53 -38.16
C LEU A 72 12.55 18.69 -38.93
N ASP A 73 12.38 17.35 -38.99
CA ASP A 73 13.27 16.43 -39.76
C ASP A 73 13.29 16.72 -41.25
N LEU A 74 12.36 17.55 -41.74
CA LEU A 74 12.38 18.06 -43.14
C LEU A 74 13.58 18.97 -43.38
N PHE A 75 14.11 19.60 -42.37
CA PHE A 75 15.19 20.58 -42.49
C PHE A 75 16.50 19.93 -42.06
N SER A 76 17.51 19.99 -42.90
CA SER A 76 18.84 19.59 -42.55
C SER A 76 19.85 20.71 -42.85
N ALA A 77 20.80 20.88 -41.91
CA ALA A 77 21.92 21.77 -42.08
C ALA A 77 23.22 20.96 -42.04
N SER A 78 24.05 21.12 -43.03
CA SER A 78 25.35 20.43 -43.11
C SER A 78 26.45 21.46 -43.30
N TYR A 79 27.57 21.25 -42.63
CA TYR A 79 28.77 22.03 -42.84
C TYR A 79 29.82 21.19 -43.54
N PHE A 80 30.27 21.64 -44.72
CA PHE A 80 31.32 21.00 -45.49
C PHE A 80 32.59 21.77 -45.33
N TYR A 81 33.61 21.14 -44.76
CA TYR A 81 34.97 21.67 -44.66
C TYR A 81 35.92 20.80 -45.47
N ARG A 82 36.62 21.39 -46.43
CA ARG A 82 37.71 20.73 -47.17
C ARG A 82 39.00 21.48 -46.88
N PRO A 83 40.01 20.84 -46.31
CA PRO A 83 41.30 21.46 -46.19
C PRO A 83 41.94 21.65 -47.59
N GLU A 84 42.55 22.81 -47.79
CA GLU A 84 43.03 23.29 -49.13
C GLU A 84 44.06 22.42 -49.82
N ASN A 85 44.62 21.39 -49.20
CA ASN A 85 45.75 20.60 -49.70
C ASN A 85 45.42 19.29 -50.41
N ARG A 86 44.18 19.03 -50.76
CA ARG A 86 43.83 17.85 -51.60
C ARG A 86 43.30 18.27 -52.97
N GLN A 87 44.23 18.37 -53.90
CA GLN A 87 43.95 18.33 -55.34
C GLN A 87 43.36 16.97 -55.74
N ALA A 88 42.11 16.78 -55.55
CA ALA A 88 41.34 15.76 -56.23
C ALA A 88 40.14 16.47 -56.79
N LEU A 89 40.34 17.15 -57.87
CA LEU A 89 39.25 17.60 -58.75
C LEU A 89 38.72 16.34 -59.39
N ASN A 90 37.57 15.87 -58.92
CA ASN A 90 36.75 14.96 -59.67
C ASN A 90 35.98 15.80 -60.68
N PRO A 91 36.24 15.68 -61.99
CA PRO A 91 35.59 16.50 -63.01
C PRO A 91 34.06 16.28 -63.06
N GLU A 92 33.58 15.17 -62.50
CA GLU A 92 32.18 14.83 -62.47
C GLU A 92 31.37 15.53 -61.35
N ASN A 93 32.02 16.21 -60.41
CA ASN A 93 31.31 16.91 -59.37
C ASN A 93 31.88 18.31 -59.04
N PRO A 94 31.52 19.31 -59.87
CA PRO A 94 32.10 20.67 -59.79
C PRO A 94 31.55 21.50 -58.58
N TYR A 95 30.64 20.98 -57.81
CA TYR A 95 29.99 21.70 -56.71
C TYR A 95 30.71 21.45 -55.35
N ILE A 96 31.97 21.81 -55.30
CA ILE A 96 32.74 21.71 -54.04
C ILE A 96 32.92 23.11 -53.49
N THR A 97 31.92 23.57 -52.76
CA THR A 97 32.03 24.81 -51.97
C THR A 97 32.21 24.47 -50.49
N ASN A 98 33.24 25.05 -49.89
CA ASN A 98 33.34 25.08 -48.44
C ASN A 98 32.22 25.99 -47.90
N GLY A 99 31.49 25.52 -46.89
CA GLY A 99 30.45 26.35 -46.29
C GLY A 99 29.33 25.58 -45.67
N VAL A 100 28.35 26.31 -45.24
CA VAL A 100 27.13 25.81 -44.65
C VAL A 100 26.11 25.53 -45.79
N GLN A 101 25.62 24.32 -45.83
CA GLN A 101 24.58 23.92 -46.79
C GLN A 101 23.29 23.65 -45.99
N PHE A 102 22.23 24.32 -46.41
CA PHE A 102 20.88 24.03 -45.95
C PHE A 102 20.14 23.23 -47.05
N SER A 103 19.52 22.12 -46.62
CA SER A 103 18.71 21.32 -47.53
C SER A 103 17.36 20.99 -46.90
N VAL A 104 16.37 20.88 -47.75
CA VAL A 104 15.01 20.42 -47.38
C VAL A 104 14.80 19.10 -48.08
N ASN A 105 14.72 18.03 -47.29
CA ASN A 105 14.47 16.70 -47.75
C ASN A 105 13.05 16.27 -47.40
N MET A 106 12.14 16.17 -48.35
CA MET A 106 10.76 15.79 -48.13
C MET A 106 10.49 14.37 -48.64
N ASN A 107 10.23 13.48 -47.68
CA ASN A 107 9.63 12.18 -47.96
C ASN A 107 8.12 12.26 -47.65
N LEU A 108 7.30 12.32 -48.71
CA LEU A 108 5.84 12.48 -48.59
C LEU A 108 5.20 11.37 -47.74
N GLY A 109 5.64 10.11 -47.90
CA GLY A 109 5.10 8.98 -47.17
C GLY A 109 5.34 9.12 -45.65
N SER A 110 6.57 9.45 -45.25
CA SER A 110 6.91 9.67 -43.82
C SER A 110 6.20 10.91 -43.25
N TYR A 111 6.05 11.97 -44.07
CA TYR A 111 5.36 13.17 -43.60
C TYR A 111 3.89 12.92 -43.33
N LEU A 112 3.18 12.18 -44.18
CA LEU A 112 1.78 11.82 -43.99
C LEU A 112 1.56 10.86 -42.81
N GLN A 113 2.59 10.15 -42.38
CA GLN A 113 2.52 9.29 -41.19
C GLN A 113 2.68 10.06 -39.85
N LYS A 114 3.30 11.24 -39.84
CA LYS A 114 3.58 12.01 -38.61
C LYS A 114 2.34 12.33 -37.76
N PRO A 115 1.19 12.71 -38.30
CA PRO A 115 -0.02 12.92 -37.53
C PRO A 115 -0.48 11.66 -36.78
N PHE A 116 -0.34 10.50 -37.40
CA PHE A 116 -0.69 9.20 -36.78
C PHE A 116 0.31 8.81 -35.71
N GLN A 117 1.60 9.05 -35.93
CA GLN A 117 2.65 8.85 -34.91
C GLN A 117 2.40 9.73 -33.69
N SER A 118 2.03 11.01 -33.92
CA SER A 118 1.70 11.92 -32.81
C SER A 118 0.44 11.51 -32.04
N LYS A 119 -0.59 11.00 -32.76
CA LYS A 119 -1.79 10.43 -32.12
C LYS A 119 -1.45 9.20 -31.27
N ASN A 120 -0.61 8.31 -31.80
CA ASN A 120 -0.17 7.12 -31.08
C ASN A 120 0.66 7.49 -29.83
N ALA A 121 1.58 8.44 -29.94
CA ALA A 121 2.36 8.92 -28.81
C ALA A 121 1.47 9.57 -27.74
N LYS A 122 0.43 10.32 -28.13
CA LYS A 122 -0.57 10.88 -27.21
C LYS A 122 -1.38 9.79 -26.53
N ALA A 123 -1.81 8.76 -27.27
CA ALA A 123 -2.53 7.63 -26.69
C ALA A 123 -1.66 6.86 -25.70
N ASN A 124 -0.38 6.63 -26.01
CA ASN A 124 0.57 5.98 -25.11
C ASN A 124 0.78 6.78 -23.81
N LEU A 125 0.86 8.11 -23.89
CA LEU A 125 0.93 8.95 -22.69
C LEU A 125 -0.32 8.81 -21.84
N GLU A 126 -1.49 8.77 -22.45
CA GLU A 126 -2.75 8.61 -21.72
C GLU A 126 -2.84 7.22 -21.05
N ILE A 127 -2.39 6.17 -21.75
CA ILE A 127 -2.29 4.81 -21.19
C ILE A 127 -1.36 4.81 -19.97
N ALA A 128 -0.17 5.39 -20.08
CA ALA A 128 0.78 5.44 -18.96
C ALA A 128 0.23 6.18 -17.72
N LYS A 129 -0.55 7.26 -17.94
CA LYS A 129 -1.24 7.96 -16.85
C LYS A 129 -2.30 7.09 -16.17
N LEU A 130 -3.11 6.39 -16.99
CA LEU A 130 -4.15 5.51 -16.49
C LEU A 130 -3.56 4.31 -15.72
N GLU A 131 -2.47 3.72 -16.19
CA GLU A 131 -1.75 2.65 -15.51
C GLU A 131 -1.25 3.10 -14.13
N LYS A 132 -0.67 4.31 -14.05
CA LYS A 132 -0.26 4.89 -12.77
C LYS A 132 -1.46 5.13 -11.84
N GLN A 133 -2.57 5.63 -12.36
CA GLN A 133 -3.80 5.86 -11.58
C GLN A 133 -4.40 4.54 -11.06
N ILE A 134 -4.44 3.51 -11.89
CA ILE A 134 -4.87 2.16 -11.49
C ILE A 134 -3.99 1.64 -10.38
N TYR A 135 -2.67 1.78 -10.54
CA TYR A 135 -1.72 1.35 -9.53
C TYR A 135 -1.86 2.12 -8.21
N ASP A 136 -2.04 3.44 -8.24
CA ASP A 136 -2.27 4.25 -7.04
C ASP A 136 -3.50 3.77 -6.26
N THR A 137 -4.58 3.38 -6.97
CA THR A 137 -5.79 2.81 -6.36
C THR A 137 -5.54 1.42 -5.77
N GLN A 138 -4.76 0.58 -6.46
CA GLN A 138 -4.40 -0.75 -5.96
C GLN A 138 -3.49 -0.66 -4.73
N LEU A 139 -2.51 0.23 -4.75
CA LEU A 139 -1.61 0.48 -3.62
C LEU A 139 -2.38 0.96 -2.38
N GLU A 140 -3.31 1.91 -2.57
CA GLU A 140 -4.16 2.39 -1.49
C GLU A 140 -5.01 1.27 -0.88
N LYS A 141 -5.60 0.42 -1.72
CA LYS A 141 -6.35 -0.76 -1.26
C LYS A 141 -5.47 -1.72 -0.47
N GLU A 142 -4.25 -1.96 -0.94
CA GLU A 142 -3.31 -2.87 -0.28
C GLU A 142 -2.86 -2.33 1.08
N VAL A 143 -2.55 -1.03 1.19
CA VAL A 143 -2.24 -0.39 2.47
C VAL A 143 -3.40 -0.52 3.46
N LYS A 144 -4.64 -0.28 3.00
CA LYS A 144 -5.84 -0.46 3.83
C LYS A 144 -5.97 -1.89 4.34
N ASN A 145 -5.78 -2.87 3.47
CA ASN A 145 -5.87 -4.29 3.84
C ASN A 145 -4.82 -4.66 4.90
N ARG A 146 -3.57 -4.26 4.71
CA ARG A 146 -2.48 -4.54 5.66
C ARG A 146 -2.69 -3.81 6.99
N TYR A 147 -3.16 -2.57 6.95
CA TYR A 147 -3.49 -1.81 8.16
C TYR A 147 -4.63 -2.47 8.96
N TYR A 148 -5.71 -2.87 8.30
CA TYR A 148 -6.82 -3.54 8.98
C TYR A 148 -6.41 -4.91 9.54
N ASN A 149 -5.57 -5.65 8.84
CA ASN A 149 -5.01 -6.89 9.35
C ASN A 149 -4.13 -6.64 10.58
N TYR A 150 -3.28 -5.61 10.56
CA TYR A 150 -2.46 -5.22 11.72
C TYR A 150 -3.34 -4.88 12.94
N VAL A 151 -4.38 -4.08 12.76
CA VAL A 151 -5.31 -3.71 13.84
C VAL A 151 -6.05 -4.94 14.37
N LEU A 152 -6.49 -5.84 13.49
CA LEU A 152 -7.12 -7.11 13.86
C LEU A 152 -6.18 -7.96 14.72
N GLN A 153 -4.95 -8.21 14.27
CA GLN A 153 -3.98 -9.04 14.99
C GLN A 153 -3.57 -8.41 16.33
N LEU A 154 -3.49 -7.08 16.40
CA LEU A 154 -3.26 -6.36 17.65
C LEU A 154 -4.39 -6.60 18.65
N LYS A 155 -5.65 -6.53 18.21
CA LYS A 155 -6.84 -6.76 19.04
C LYS A 155 -6.91 -8.22 19.50
N GLU A 156 -6.67 -9.15 18.58
CA GLU A 156 -6.60 -10.58 18.93
C GLU A 156 -5.54 -10.88 19.97
N LEU A 157 -4.35 -10.28 19.85
CA LEU A 157 -3.28 -10.45 20.83
C LEU A 157 -3.68 -9.92 22.21
N LYS A 158 -4.35 -8.75 22.28
CA LYS A 158 -4.88 -8.21 23.53
C LYS A 158 -5.86 -9.19 24.19
N LEU A 159 -6.82 -9.71 23.42
CA LEU A 159 -7.83 -10.66 23.91
C LEU A 159 -7.22 -11.98 24.38
N LYS A 160 -6.29 -12.56 23.59
CA LYS A 160 -5.61 -13.80 23.96
C LYS A 160 -4.70 -13.63 25.18
N THR A 161 -4.12 -12.43 25.36
CA THR A 161 -3.31 -12.12 26.55
C THR A 161 -4.18 -12.08 27.80
N ILE A 162 -5.36 -11.44 27.74
CA ILE A 162 -6.31 -11.41 28.85
C ILE A 162 -6.79 -12.84 29.18
N ALA A 163 -7.22 -13.60 28.15
CA ALA A 163 -7.66 -14.98 28.35
C ALA A 163 -6.57 -15.87 28.99
N ALA A 164 -5.31 -15.69 28.57
CA ALA A 164 -4.20 -16.42 29.17
C ALA A 164 -3.94 -16.05 30.64
N GLN A 165 -4.13 -14.77 31.01
CA GLN A 165 -4.03 -14.33 32.40
C GLN A 165 -5.15 -14.91 33.26
N ASP A 166 -6.40 -14.90 32.74
CA ASP A 166 -7.56 -15.44 33.45
C ASP A 166 -7.39 -16.95 33.72
N VAL A 167 -7.00 -17.72 32.69
CA VAL A 167 -6.74 -19.16 32.85
C VAL A 167 -5.57 -19.40 33.79
N SER A 168 -4.51 -18.61 33.72
CA SER A 168 -3.35 -18.75 34.62
C SER A 168 -3.75 -18.54 36.08
N SER A 169 -4.57 -17.51 36.38
CA SER A 169 -5.09 -17.25 37.71
C SER A 169 -5.99 -18.38 38.23
N ASN A 170 -6.86 -18.91 37.35
CA ASN A 170 -7.73 -20.03 37.70
C ASN A 170 -6.92 -21.31 38.00
N VAL A 171 -5.90 -21.60 37.16
CA VAL A 171 -5.04 -22.77 37.37
C VAL A 171 -4.23 -22.66 38.68
N GLN A 172 -3.87 -21.46 39.07
CA GLN A 172 -3.22 -21.25 40.37
C GLN A 172 -4.16 -21.59 41.54
N ASP A 173 -5.44 -21.21 41.49
CA ASP A 173 -6.45 -21.63 42.45
C ASP A 173 -6.67 -23.15 42.44
N ILE A 174 -6.82 -23.75 41.24
CA ILE A 174 -6.90 -25.21 41.08
C ILE A 174 -5.71 -25.90 41.71
N THR A 175 -4.49 -25.39 41.51
CA THR A 175 -3.27 -25.95 42.12
C THR A 175 -3.32 -25.91 43.65
N ASN A 176 -3.68 -24.77 44.23
CA ASN A 176 -3.82 -24.61 45.68
C ASN A 176 -4.88 -25.56 46.27
N ARG A 177 -6.01 -25.76 45.57
CA ARG A 177 -7.08 -26.68 46.00
C ARG A 177 -6.64 -28.13 45.92
N PHE A 178 -5.90 -28.48 44.87
CA PHE A 178 -5.33 -29.84 44.71
C PHE A 178 -4.33 -30.15 45.84
N GLU A 179 -3.45 -29.21 46.19
CA GLU A 179 -2.51 -29.35 47.32
C GLU A 179 -3.20 -29.55 48.65
N ARG A 180 -4.41 -28.97 48.84
CA ARG A 180 -5.24 -29.19 50.01
C ARG A 180 -6.08 -30.48 49.97
N GLY A 181 -6.02 -31.21 48.86
CA GLY A 181 -6.82 -32.47 48.65
C GLY A 181 -8.30 -32.17 48.38
N GLU A 182 -8.69 -30.99 47.97
CA GLU A 182 -10.09 -30.54 47.72
C GLU A 182 -10.61 -30.97 46.34
N ILE A 183 -9.72 -31.28 45.39
CA ILE A 183 -10.07 -31.63 44.02
C ILE A 183 -9.30 -32.88 43.55
N THR A 184 -9.77 -33.46 42.46
CA THR A 184 -9.19 -34.69 41.90
C THR A 184 -7.95 -34.38 41.04
N LEU A 185 -7.10 -35.37 40.83
CA LEU A 185 -5.97 -35.32 39.89
C LEU A 185 -6.44 -35.04 38.44
N GLU A 186 -7.61 -35.52 38.06
CA GLU A 186 -8.19 -35.30 36.74
C GLU A 186 -8.53 -33.82 36.53
N GLU A 187 -9.16 -33.16 37.52
CA GLU A 187 -9.48 -31.71 37.48
C GLU A 187 -8.19 -30.87 37.44
N TYR A 188 -7.17 -31.21 38.21
CA TYR A 188 -5.86 -30.57 38.20
C TYR A 188 -5.19 -30.70 36.81
N ASN A 189 -5.16 -31.89 36.21
CA ASN A 189 -4.56 -32.11 34.91
C ASN A 189 -5.33 -31.40 33.80
N SER A 190 -6.66 -31.34 33.88
CA SER A 190 -7.50 -30.57 32.95
C SER A 190 -7.17 -29.08 32.98
N GLY A 191 -7.03 -28.49 34.17
CA GLY A 191 -6.62 -27.10 34.33
C GLY A 191 -5.24 -26.83 33.70
N ARG A 192 -4.27 -27.72 33.93
CA ARG A 192 -2.92 -27.60 33.34
C ARG A 192 -2.94 -27.74 31.81
N ALA A 193 -3.75 -28.62 31.27
CA ALA A 193 -3.94 -28.75 29.83
C ALA A 193 -4.51 -27.47 29.20
N ALA A 194 -5.54 -26.89 29.84
CA ALA A 194 -6.12 -25.61 29.41
C ALA A 194 -5.08 -24.46 29.42
N LEU A 195 -4.22 -24.40 30.47
CA LEU A 195 -3.15 -23.40 30.55
C LEU A 195 -2.14 -23.57 29.40
N SER A 196 -1.76 -24.79 29.09
CA SER A 196 -0.84 -25.08 27.98
C SER A 196 -1.43 -24.68 26.62
N GLU A 197 -2.72 -24.92 26.41
CA GLU A 197 -3.44 -24.59 25.18
C GLU A 197 -3.56 -23.06 24.97
N VAL A 198 -3.99 -22.31 26.00
CA VAL A 198 -4.06 -20.86 25.87
C VAL A 198 -2.69 -20.21 25.72
N GLY A 199 -1.65 -20.77 26.35
CA GLY A 199 -0.27 -20.35 26.19
C GLY A 199 0.21 -20.55 24.74
N SER A 200 -0.03 -21.72 24.15
CA SER A 200 0.29 -22.00 22.76
C SER A 200 -0.45 -21.08 21.79
N THR A 201 -1.74 -20.88 22.00
CA THR A 201 -2.56 -19.98 21.19
C THR A 201 -2.06 -18.52 21.27
N LYS A 202 -1.69 -18.05 22.48
CA LYS A 202 -1.12 -16.72 22.66
C LYS A 202 0.17 -16.55 21.84
N ILE A 203 1.10 -17.51 21.91
CA ILE A 203 2.36 -17.47 21.14
C ILE A 203 2.08 -17.41 19.64
N GLN A 204 1.14 -18.19 19.12
CA GLN A 204 0.74 -18.17 17.72
C GLN A 204 0.21 -16.78 17.31
N THR A 205 -0.61 -16.18 18.19
CA THR A 205 -1.17 -14.84 17.94
C THR A 205 -0.09 -13.75 17.99
N GLU A 206 0.91 -13.87 18.89
CA GLU A 206 2.08 -12.98 18.92
C GLU A 206 2.85 -13.00 17.58
N VAL A 207 3.08 -14.18 17.01
CA VAL A 207 3.75 -14.31 15.71
C VAL A 207 2.89 -13.73 14.59
N SER A 208 1.57 -13.95 14.62
CA SER A 208 0.65 -13.38 13.62
C SER A 208 0.63 -11.84 13.67
N TYR A 209 0.64 -11.27 14.88
CA TYR A 209 0.76 -9.82 15.06
C TYR A 209 2.09 -9.27 14.52
N LEU A 210 3.21 -9.94 14.80
CA LEU A 210 4.51 -9.50 14.28
C LEU A 210 4.56 -9.54 12.76
N ARG A 211 4.02 -10.59 12.14
CA ARG A 211 3.92 -10.66 10.67
C ARG A 211 3.07 -9.54 10.09
N ALA A 212 1.88 -9.32 10.65
CA ALA A 212 1.01 -8.24 10.18
C ALA A 212 1.64 -6.86 10.35
N LYS A 213 2.43 -6.66 11.41
CA LYS A 213 3.22 -5.46 11.63
C LYS A 213 4.30 -5.30 10.55
N ASP A 214 5.10 -6.35 10.31
CA ASP A 214 6.17 -6.33 9.32
C ASP A 214 5.62 -6.11 7.89
N ASP A 215 4.49 -6.74 7.54
CA ASP A 215 3.81 -6.54 6.26
C ASP A 215 3.38 -5.08 6.05
N LEU A 216 2.92 -4.41 7.11
CA LEU A 216 2.56 -2.99 7.04
C LEU A 216 3.81 -2.10 6.94
N GLU A 217 4.86 -2.38 7.72
CA GLU A 217 6.12 -1.64 7.69
C GLU A 217 6.81 -1.76 6.31
N GLU A 218 6.73 -2.92 5.66
CA GLU A 218 7.26 -3.14 4.32
C GLU A 218 6.64 -2.18 3.29
N ILE A 219 5.31 -2.06 3.27
CA ILE A 219 4.63 -1.25 2.25
C ILE A 219 4.78 0.25 2.49
N ILE A 220 4.88 0.70 3.76
CA ILE A 220 5.08 2.11 4.09
C ILE A 220 6.57 2.53 4.05
N GLY A 221 7.49 1.55 4.06
CA GLY A 221 8.93 1.76 3.96
C GLY A 221 9.60 2.28 5.23
N THR A 222 8.93 2.21 6.37
CA THR A 222 9.47 2.66 7.66
C THR A 222 8.85 1.87 8.81
N LYS A 223 9.51 1.89 9.97
CA LYS A 223 8.97 1.25 11.18
C LYS A 223 7.78 2.03 11.73
N LEU A 224 6.78 1.31 12.24
CA LEU A 224 5.59 1.93 12.83
C LEU A 224 5.91 2.86 13.99
N ALA A 225 6.95 2.56 14.79
CA ALA A 225 7.40 3.41 15.87
C ALA A 225 7.82 4.82 15.40
N ASP A 226 8.43 4.91 14.22
CA ASP A 226 8.90 6.17 13.63
C ASP A 226 7.77 6.87 12.85
N ALA A 227 6.82 6.11 12.32
CA ALA A 227 5.69 6.62 11.54
C ALA A 227 4.57 7.23 12.40
N THR A 228 4.49 6.89 13.69
CA THR A 228 3.45 7.37 14.62
C THR A 228 3.84 8.61 15.41
N ASN A 229 5.08 9.01 15.33
CA ASN A 229 5.58 10.29 15.84
C ASN A 229 5.46 11.36 14.72
#